data_21f3f8e1e9ba6b39eea43aa0b61a8a32
#
_entry.id   21f3f8e1e9ba6b39eea43aa0b61a8a32
#
_cell.length_a   1.000
_cell.length_b   1.000
_cell.length_c   1.000
_cell.angle_alpha   90.00
_cell.angle_beta   90.00
_cell.angle_gamma   90.00
#
_symmetry.space_group_name_H-M   'P 1'
#
loop_
_entity.id
_entity.type
_entity.pdbx_description
1 polymer ?
#
loop_
_entity_poly.entity_id
_entity_poly.type
_entity_poly.pdbx_seq_one_letter_code
_entity_poly.pdbx_strand_id
1 'polypeptide(L)'
;ERGKNGVLIITLFTDAEYEFNKANPKKPYADALELAESMAKDVEGEIIYCIDDEKIKKSKLKGMSTKNIRSVSVNEMDGTKIVRLETDKYRSDWISVTGVVTDEEGKTIAATVLVKGTNDYTVADADGRFNLKAPKNGILRIADVNKSVAEVKVKPMLKVVLKDK
;
A
#
# COMPACT_ATOMS: atom_id res chain seq x y z
N GLU A 1 13.00 21.03 -11.61
CA GLU A 1 14.05 20.57 -10.65
C GLU A 1 13.57 19.25 -10.06
N ARG A 2 14.29 18.16 -10.40
CA ARG A 2 14.05 16.85 -9.76
C ARG A 2 14.59 16.94 -8.33
N GLY A 3 13.70 16.88 -7.35
CA GLY A 3 14.11 16.81 -5.96
C GLY A 3 14.97 15.57 -5.69
N LYS A 4 15.90 15.68 -4.74
CA LYS A 4 16.80 14.58 -4.32
C LYS A 4 16.09 13.40 -3.65
N ASN A 5 14.77 13.48 -3.47
CA ASN A 5 13.91 12.44 -2.90
C ASN A 5 13.09 11.87 -4.04
N GLY A 6 13.21 10.58 -4.30
CA GLY A 6 12.66 9.88 -5.44
C GLY A 6 11.27 10.34 -5.89
N VAL A 7 11.02 10.26 -7.20
CA VAL A 7 9.72 10.61 -7.80
C VAL A 7 8.82 9.39 -7.74
N LEU A 8 7.68 9.51 -7.04
CA LEU A 8 6.61 8.53 -7.08
C LEU A 8 5.65 8.92 -8.22
N ILE A 9 5.59 8.13 -9.29
CA ILE A 9 4.56 8.25 -10.31
C ILE A 9 3.51 7.19 -10.02
N ILE A 10 2.32 7.61 -9.60
CA ILE A 10 1.18 6.72 -9.38
C ILE A 10 0.14 7.04 -10.44
N THR A 11 -0.16 6.06 -11.30
CA THR A 11 -1.33 6.11 -12.15
C THR A 11 -2.41 5.26 -11.52
N LEU A 12 -3.37 5.92 -10.90
CA LEU A 12 -4.57 5.30 -10.35
C LEU A 12 -5.70 5.44 -11.37
N PHE A 13 -6.32 4.34 -11.71
CA PHE A 13 -7.64 4.40 -12.34
C PHE A 13 -8.66 4.70 -11.24
N THR A 14 -9.56 5.64 -11.48
CA THR A 14 -10.75 5.80 -10.62
C THR A 14 -11.58 4.52 -10.69
N ASP A 15 -12.40 4.24 -9.69
CA ASP A 15 -13.26 3.04 -9.71
C ASP A 15 -14.15 3.01 -10.96
N ALA A 16 -14.61 4.18 -11.41
CA ALA A 16 -15.38 4.31 -12.65
C ALA A 16 -14.56 4.00 -13.91
N GLU A 17 -13.32 4.49 -14.00
CA GLU A 17 -12.41 4.20 -15.11
C GLU A 17 -11.99 2.73 -15.11
N TYR A 18 -11.77 2.15 -13.94
CA TYR A 18 -11.45 0.74 -13.78
C TYR A 18 -12.59 -0.15 -14.30
N GLU A 19 -13.83 0.09 -13.86
CA GLU A 19 -15.00 -0.67 -14.32
C GLU A 19 -15.28 -0.42 -15.81
N PHE A 20 -15.12 0.82 -16.29
CA PHE A 20 -15.24 1.15 -17.71
C PHE A 20 -14.19 0.40 -18.54
N ASN A 21 -12.94 0.41 -18.16
CA ASN A 21 -11.85 -0.29 -18.85
C ASN A 21 -12.02 -1.81 -18.81
N LYS A 22 -12.60 -2.34 -17.72
CA LYS A 22 -12.92 -3.77 -17.57
C LYS A 22 -14.06 -4.18 -18.50
N ALA A 23 -15.09 -3.33 -18.65
CA ALA A 23 -16.23 -3.56 -19.54
C ALA A 23 -15.90 -3.28 -21.02
N ASN A 24 -14.99 -2.34 -21.29
CA ASN A 24 -14.62 -1.88 -22.63
C ASN A 24 -13.12 -2.03 -22.86
N PRO A 25 -12.61 -3.23 -23.08
CA PRO A 25 -11.19 -3.48 -23.23
C PRO A 25 -10.64 -3.02 -24.59
N LYS A 26 -10.72 -1.73 -24.90
CA LYS A 26 -9.85 -1.09 -25.91
C LYS A 26 -8.48 -0.98 -25.28
N LYS A 27 -7.71 -2.05 -25.44
CA LYS A 27 -6.39 -2.17 -24.83
C LYS A 27 -5.42 -1.21 -25.51
N PRO A 28 -4.88 -0.23 -24.82
CA PRO A 28 -3.69 0.47 -25.31
C PRO A 28 -2.44 -0.41 -25.23
N TYR A 29 -2.49 -1.54 -24.50
CA TYR A 29 -1.36 -2.44 -24.25
C TYR A 29 -1.72 -3.90 -24.52
N ALA A 30 -0.81 -4.64 -25.17
CA ALA A 30 -1.03 -6.05 -25.53
C ALA A 30 -1.04 -6.96 -24.27
N ASP A 31 -0.18 -6.64 -23.30
CA ASP A 31 -0.07 -7.39 -22.03
C ASP A 31 0.43 -6.50 -20.87
N ALA A 32 0.56 -7.09 -19.69
CA ALA A 32 1.02 -6.39 -18.49
C ALA A 32 2.49 -5.94 -18.59
N LEU A 33 3.31 -6.59 -19.41
CA LEU A 33 4.69 -6.18 -19.64
C LEU A 33 4.74 -4.87 -20.42
N GLU A 34 3.99 -4.78 -21.52
CA GLU A 34 3.94 -3.55 -22.33
C GLU A 34 3.38 -2.38 -21.51
N LEU A 35 2.37 -2.63 -20.70
CA LEU A 35 1.85 -1.64 -19.75
C LEU A 35 2.93 -1.19 -18.76
N ALA A 36 3.62 -2.12 -18.09
CA ALA A 36 4.67 -1.80 -17.12
C ALA A 36 5.84 -1.04 -17.75
N GLU A 37 6.29 -1.44 -18.95
CA GLU A 37 7.36 -0.78 -19.68
C GLU A 37 6.96 0.62 -20.16
N SER A 38 5.69 0.81 -20.55
CA SER A 38 5.21 2.13 -20.95
C SER A 38 5.26 3.14 -19.79
N MET A 39 5.01 2.69 -18.56
CA MET A 39 5.10 3.52 -17.37
C MET A 39 6.54 3.77 -16.92
N ALA A 40 7.47 2.92 -17.34
CA ALA A 40 8.90 3.01 -17.00
C ALA A 40 9.75 3.63 -18.13
N LYS A 41 9.18 4.17 -19.20
CA LYS A 41 9.88 4.61 -20.42
C LYS A 41 11.01 5.63 -20.20
N ASP A 42 10.86 6.52 -19.22
CA ASP A 42 11.82 7.59 -18.95
C ASP A 42 12.80 7.23 -17.82
N VAL A 43 13.00 5.93 -17.61
CA VAL A 43 13.65 5.38 -16.44
C VAL A 43 14.95 4.69 -16.84
N GLU A 44 16.10 5.28 -16.47
CA GLU A 44 17.41 4.64 -16.53
C GLU A 44 17.68 3.87 -15.23
N GLY A 45 18.31 2.69 -15.31
CA GLY A 45 18.72 1.89 -14.18
C GLY A 45 18.09 0.49 -14.12
N GLU A 46 18.38 -0.24 -13.03
CA GLU A 46 17.78 -1.55 -12.79
C GLU A 46 16.29 -1.42 -12.49
N ILE A 47 15.47 -2.25 -13.15
CA ILE A 47 14.02 -2.29 -12.94
C ILE A 47 13.63 -3.58 -12.23
N ILE A 48 12.99 -3.44 -11.08
CA ILE A 48 12.37 -4.54 -10.35
C ILE A 48 10.85 -4.50 -10.62
N TYR A 49 10.29 -5.64 -10.97
CA TYR A 49 8.85 -5.79 -11.18
C TYR A 49 8.20 -6.48 -9.98
N CYS A 50 7.06 -5.96 -9.54
CA CYS A 50 6.24 -6.54 -8.48
C CYS A 50 4.78 -6.67 -8.93
N ILE A 51 4.12 -7.74 -8.52
CA ILE A 51 2.65 -7.89 -8.57
C ILE A 51 2.18 -8.10 -7.14
N ASP A 52 1.24 -7.26 -6.69
CA ASP A 52 0.61 -7.38 -5.37
C ASP A 52 1.64 -7.54 -4.23
N ASP A 53 2.69 -6.74 -4.21
CA ASP A 53 3.83 -6.80 -3.28
C ASP A 53 4.82 -7.97 -3.49
N GLU A 54 4.55 -8.91 -4.38
CA GLU A 54 5.48 -10.00 -4.68
C GLU A 54 6.45 -9.61 -5.80
N LYS A 55 7.76 -9.68 -5.54
CA LYS A 55 8.79 -9.51 -6.58
C LYS A 55 8.71 -10.65 -7.58
N ILE A 56 8.64 -10.29 -8.86
CA ILE A 56 8.49 -11.26 -9.96
C ILE A 56 9.57 -11.06 -11.03
N LYS A 57 9.76 -12.09 -11.85
CA LYS A 57 10.57 -11.97 -13.06
C LYS A 57 9.77 -11.26 -14.16
N LYS A 58 10.43 -10.38 -14.93
CA LYS A 58 9.87 -9.70 -16.12
C LYS A 58 9.10 -10.64 -17.05
N SER A 59 9.59 -11.87 -17.22
CA SER A 59 8.96 -12.88 -18.08
C SER A 59 7.56 -13.28 -17.64
N LYS A 60 7.21 -13.14 -16.36
CA LYS A 60 5.85 -13.43 -15.86
C LYS A 60 4.80 -12.41 -16.31
N LEU A 61 5.22 -11.18 -16.65
CA LEU A 61 4.32 -10.13 -17.14
C LEU A 61 3.96 -10.34 -18.61
N LYS A 62 4.84 -11.04 -19.38
CA LYS A 62 4.63 -11.30 -20.80
C LYS A 62 3.41 -12.20 -21.01
N GLY A 63 2.46 -11.75 -21.81
CA GLY A 63 1.21 -12.47 -22.08
C GLY A 63 0.18 -12.39 -20.92
N MET A 64 0.51 -11.75 -19.80
CA MET A 64 -0.43 -11.52 -18.71
C MET A 64 -1.47 -10.47 -19.10
N SER A 65 -2.76 -10.80 -18.92
CA SER A 65 -3.84 -9.88 -19.26
C SER A 65 -3.83 -8.62 -18.38
N THR A 66 -4.01 -7.45 -18.99
CA THR A 66 -4.18 -6.18 -18.27
C THR A 66 -5.56 -5.99 -17.65
N LYS A 67 -6.53 -6.86 -17.96
CA LYS A 67 -7.94 -6.72 -17.52
C LYS A 67 -8.12 -6.65 -16.01
N ASN A 68 -7.25 -7.32 -15.27
CA ASN A 68 -7.32 -7.40 -13.81
C ASN A 68 -6.27 -6.52 -13.14
N ILE A 69 -5.56 -5.66 -13.88
CA ILE A 69 -4.62 -4.69 -13.32
C ILE A 69 -5.41 -3.43 -12.94
N ARG A 70 -5.44 -3.11 -11.66
CA ARG A 70 -6.14 -1.98 -11.09
C ARG A 70 -5.29 -0.71 -11.08
N SER A 71 -4.00 -0.86 -10.79
CA SER A 71 -3.05 0.26 -10.76
C SER A 71 -1.65 -0.18 -11.17
N VAL A 72 -0.87 0.78 -11.65
CA VAL A 72 0.56 0.63 -11.88
C VAL A 72 1.26 1.82 -11.24
N SER A 73 2.27 1.57 -10.44
CA SER A 73 3.12 2.61 -9.84
C SER A 73 4.59 2.36 -10.14
N VAL A 74 5.35 3.44 -10.27
CA VAL A 74 6.80 3.40 -10.44
C VAL A 74 7.44 4.20 -9.31
N ASN A 75 8.23 3.53 -8.49
CA ASN A 75 9.00 4.13 -7.41
C ASN A 75 10.49 4.04 -7.74
N GLU A 76 11.25 5.06 -7.39
CA GLU A 76 12.71 5.06 -7.47
C GLU A 76 13.29 5.10 -6.05
N MET A 77 14.19 4.18 -5.76
CA MET A 77 14.94 4.13 -4.51
C MET A 77 16.38 3.72 -4.80
N ASP A 78 17.33 4.57 -4.45
CA ASP A 78 18.79 4.33 -4.61
C ASP A 78 19.19 3.88 -6.02
N GLY A 79 18.64 4.53 -7.06
CA GLY A 79 18.93 4.21 -8.47
C GLY A 79 18.26 2.93 -8.96
N THR A 80 17.53 2.23 -8.11
CA THR A 80 16.71 1.07 -8.49
C THR A 80 15.27 1.50 -8.66
N LYS A 81 14.60 1.06 -9.71
CA LYS A 81 13.22 1.37 -10.00
C LYS A 81 12.34 0.17 -9.76
N ILE A 82 11.26 0.38 -9.03
CA ILE A 82 10.29 -0.64 -8.69
C ILE A 82 9.00 -0.33 -9.42
N VAL A 83 8.67 -1.15 -10.40
CA VAL A 83 7.39 -1.10 -11.10
C VAL A 83 6.45 -2.09 -10.41
N ARG A 84 5.41 -1.56 -9.76
CA ARG A 84 4.41 -2.36 -9.05
C ARG A 84 3.09 -2.34 -9.79
N LEU A 85 2.57 -3.51 -10.09
CA LEU A 85 1.22 -3.71 -10.62
C LEU A 85 0.34 -4.26 -9.51
N GLU A 86 -0.82 -3.66 -9.29
CA GLU A 86 -1.81 -4.14 -8.33
C GLU A 86 -2.99 -4.74 -9.08
N THR A 87 -3.38 -5.96 -8.70
CA THR A 87 -4.55 -6.62 -9.28
C THR A 87 -5.83 -6.22 -8.56
N ASP A 88 -6.98 -6.51 -9.16
CA ASP A 88 -8.30 -6.30 -8.56
C ASP A 88 -8.53 -7.12 -7.29
N LYS A 89 -7.76 -8.21 -7.11
CA LYS A 89 -7.79 -9.05 -5.91
C LYS A 89 -6.91 -8.54 -4.79
N TYR A 90 -5.94 -7.67 -5.13
CA TYR A 90 -5.03 -7.11 -4.14
C TYR A 90 -5.79 -6.30 -3.10
N ARG A 91 -5.61 -6.67 -1.85
CA ARG A 91 -6.30 -6.02 -0.72
C ARG A 91 -7.83 -6.04 -0.80
N SER A 92 -8.43 -6.98 -1.55
CA SER A 92 -9.88 -7.11 -1.66
C SER A 92 -10.56 -7.45 -0.32
N ASP A 93 -9.81 -8.05 0.62
CA ASP A 93 -10.22 -8.35 1.99
C ASP A 93 -9.83 -7.26 3.02
N TRP A 94 -9.27 -6.15 2.56
CA TRP A 94 -8.91 -5.04 3.44
C TRP A 94 -10.12 -4.20 3.79
N ILE A 95 -10.23 -3.85 5.07
CA ILE A 95 -11.29 -3.02 5.62
C ILE A 95 -10.72 -1.72 6.17
N SER A 96 -11.55 -0.68 6.23
CA SER A 96 -11.22 0.54 6.96
C SER A 96 -11.25 0.28 8.45
N VAL A 97 -10.19 0.69 9.13
CA VAL A 97 -10.03 0.57 10.58
C VAL A 97 -9.85 1.97 11.14
N THR A 98 -10.70 2.34 12.07
CA THR A 98 -10.56 3.57 12.86
C THR A 98 -10.30 3.21 14.32
N GLY A 99 -9.57 4.05 15.03
CA GLY A 99 -9.35 3.78 16.45
C GLY A 99 -8.77 4.96 17.20
N VAL A 100 -8.64 4.73 18.51
CA VAL A 100 -8.01 5.68 19.44
C VAL A 100 -6.99 4.94 20.29
N VAL A 101 -5.81 5.55 20.46
CA VAL A 101 -4.74 5.06 21.31
C VAL A 101 -4.62 5.94 22.56
N THR A 102 -4.64 5.31 23.73
CA THR A 102 -4.45 5.96 25.02
C THR A 102 -3.44 5.21 25.87
N ASP A 103 -2.96 5.81 26.95
CA ASP A 103 -2.29 5.09 28.04
C ASP A 103 -3.30 4.55 29.06
N GLU A 104 -2.79 3.95 30.15
CA GLU A 104 -3.59 3.37 31.24
C GLU A 104 -4.35 4.46 32.04
N GLU A 105 -3.90 5.71 31.98
CA GLU A 105 -4.55 6.87 32.61
C GLU A 105 -5.61 7.52 31.72
N GLY A 106 -5.75 7.02 30.48
CA GLY A 106 -6.69 7.55 29.48
C GLY A 106 -6.18 8.75 28.69
N LYS A 107 -4.91 9.13 28.84
CA LYS A 107 -4.28 10.17 28.05
C LYS A 107 -4.01 9.68 26.63
N THR A 108 -4.32 10.49 25.63
CA THR A 108 -4.14 10.16 24.21
C THR A 108 -2.66 10.12 23.82
N ILE A 109 -2.33 9.19 22.93
CA ILE A 109 -0.94 8.93 22.49
C ILE A 109 -0.87 8.98 20.96
N ALA A 110 0.06 9.79 20.43
CA ALA A 110 0.41 9.82 19.01
C ALA A 110 1.31 8.61 18.64
N ALA A 111 0.76 7.42 18.67
CA ALA A 111 1.47 6.17 18.40
C ALA A 111 1.53 5.84 16.91
N THR A 112 2.57 5.10 16.52
CA THR A 112 2.64 4.49 15.19
C THR A 112 1.79 3.21 15.17
N VAL A 113 0.93 3.09 14.16
CA VAL A 113 0.04 1.94 13.94
C VAL A 113 0.45 1.28 12.62
N LEU A 114 1.06 0.11 12.69
CA LEU A 114 1.58 -0.66 11.56
C LEU A 114 0.71 -1.89 11.30
N VAL A 115 0.41 -2.17 10.03
CA VAL A 115 -0.19 -3.44 9.63
C VAL A 115 0.90 -4.51 9.60
N LYS A 116 0.85 -5.46 10.54
CA LYS A 116 1.90 -6.49 10.71
C LYS A 116 2.08 -7.30 9.43
N GLY A 117 3.35 -7.45 9.01
CA GLY A 117 3.70 -8.17 7.78
C GLY A 117 3.63 -7.35 6.50
N THR A 118 3.37 -6.05 6.61
CA THR A 118 3.37 -5.10 5.49
C THR A 118 4.20 -3.86 5.82
N ASN A 119 4.29 -2.93 4.86
CA ASN A 119 4.87 -1.60 5.09
C ASN A 119 3.78 -0.52 5.28
N ASP A 120 2.51 -0.92 5.40
CA ASP A 120 1.41 0.01 5.58
C ASP A 120 1.30 0.43 7.03
N TYR A 121 1.37 1.73 7.27
CA TYR A 121 1.26 2.31 8.60
C TYR A 121 0.58 3.68 8.58
N THR A 122 0.16 4.11 9.73
CA THR A 122 -0.26 5.49 10.01
C THR A 122 0.27 5.91 11.37
N VAL A 123 0.21 7.21 11.66
CA VAL A 123 0.49 7.75 13.00
C VAL A 123 -0.80 8.32 13.53
N ALA A 124 -1.13 7.99 14.78
CA ALA A 124 -2.27 8.58 15.46
C ALA A 124 -2.04 10.08 15.68
N ASP A 125 -3.10 10.87 15.56
CA ASP A 125 -3.05 12.31 15.78
C ASP A 125 -2.89 12.69 17.28
N ALA A 126 -2.92 13.97 17.59
CA ALA A 126 -2.80 14.48 18.96
C ALA A 126 -3.94 14.01 19.88
N ASP A 127 -5.10 13.69 19.31
CA ASP A 127 -6.25 13.10 20.02
C ASP A 127 -6.17 11.57 20.09
N GLY A 128 -5.02 10.99 19.71
CA GLY A 128 -4.78 9.55 19.66
C GLY A 128 -5.55 8.82 18.57
N ARG A 129 -6.21 9.56 17.65
CA ARG A 129 -7.05 8.95 16.61
C ARG A 129 -6.24 8.52 15.43
N PHE A 130 -6.59 7.37 14.86
CA PHE A 130 -5.99 6.86 13.64
C PHE A 130 -7.03 6.31 12.68
N ASN A 131 -6.67 6.29 11.38
CA ASN A 131 -7.42 5.65 10.33
C ASN A 131 -6.44 5.01 9.35
N LEU A 132 -6.65 3.74 9.02
CA LEU A 132 -5.90 3.02 7.97
C LEU A 132 -6.75 1.89 7.41
N LYS A 133 -6.29 1.33 6.28
CA LYS A 133 -6.83 0.05 5.78
C LYS A 133 -5.94 -1.10 6.24
N ALA A 134 -6.57 -2.23 6.57
CA ALA A 134 -5.87 -3.44 6.99
C ALA A 134 -6.66 -4.71 6.60
N PRO A 135 -5.98 -5.87 6.42
CA PRO A 135 -6.65 -7.15 6.16
C PRO A 135 -7.65 -7.48 7.29
N LYS A 136 -8.85 -7.91 6.94
CA LYS A 136 -9.92 -8.24 7.89
C LYS A 136 -9.49 -9.19 9.03
N ASN A 137 -8.58 -10.13 8.72
CA ASN A 137 -8.05 -11.08 9.69
C ASN A 137 -6.60 -10.75 10.14
N GLY A 138 -6.14 -9.52 9.85
CA GLY A 138 -4.80 -9.07 10.16
C GLY A 138 -4.56 -8.71 11.61
N ILE A 139 -3.35 -8.28 11.89
CA ILE A 139 -2.89 -7.78 13.19
C ILE A 139 -2.33 -6.38 12.99
N LEU A 140 -2.69 -5.45 13.85
CA LEU A 140 -2.04 -4.16 13.98
C LEU A 140 -1.01 -4.21 15.08
N ARG A 141 0.16 -3.66 14.83
CA ARG A 141 1.21 -3.43 15.81
C ARG A 141 1.24 -1.94 16.12
N ILE A 142 0.98 -1.59 17.38
CA ILE A 142 0.94 -0.22 17.85
C ILE A 142 2.14 0.02 18.75
N ALA A 143 2.91 1.05 18.45
CA ALA A 143 4.14 1.36 19.15
C ALA A 143 4.28 2.87 19.42
N ASP A 144 4.80 3.17 20.59
CA ASP A 144 5.30 4.49 20.99
C ASP A 144 6.67 4.34 21.65
N VAL A 145 7.48 5.42 21.65
CA VAL A 145 8.87 5.38 22.17
C VAL A 145 8.94 5.07 23.66
N ASN A 146 7.93 5.48 24.43
CA ASN A 146 7.89 5.37 25.90
C ASN A 146 6.96 4.27 26.39
N LYS A 147 6.23 3.59 25.49
CA LYS A 147 5.22 2.60 25.84
C LYS A 147 5.58 1.21 25.31
N SER A 148 5.06 0.19 25.95
CA SER A 148 5.16 -1.19 25.48
C SER A 148 4.38 -1.36 24.16
N VAL A 149 4.93 -2.18 23.25
CA VAL A 149 4.28 -2.48 21.98
C VAL A 149 3.03 -3.33 22.22
N ALA A 150 1.91 -2.94 21.62
CA ALA A 150 0.69 -3.72 21.60
C ALA A 150 0.44 -4.35 20.22
N GLU A 151 -0.04 -5.58 20.21
CA GLU A 151 -0.55 -6.24 19.00
C GLU A 151 -2.03 -6.54 19.18
N VAL A 152 -2.86 -6.06 18.25
CA VAL A 152 -4.31 -6.22 18.31
C VAL A 152 -4.85 -6.77 16.99
N LYS A 153 -5.88 -7.61 17.07
CA LYS A 153 -6.58 -8.09 15.86
C LYS A 153 -7.32 -6.94 15.18
N VAL A 154 -7.30 -6.92 13.87
CA VAL A 154 -8.04 -5.94 13.06
C VAL A 154 -9.54 -6.05 13.33
N LYS A 155 -10.14 -4.90 13.61
CA LYS A 155 -11.60 -4.68 13.72
C LYS A 155 -11.92 -3.30 13.15
N PRO A 156 -13.14 -3.05 12.63
CA PRO A 156 -13.51 -1.77 12.06
C PRO A 156 -13.30 -0.58 13.00
N MET A 157 -13.50 -0.82 14.31
CA MET A 157 -13.29 0.19 15.36
C MET A 157 -12.47 -0.40 16.50
N LEU A 158 -11.44 0.33 16.93
CA LEU A 158 -10.50 -0.11 17.96
C LEU A 158 -10.30 0.97 19.02
N LYS A 159 -10.22 0.51 20.27
CA LYS A 159 -9.67 1.29 21.38
C LYS A 159 -8.47 0.53 21.93
N VAL A 160 -7.30 1.15 21.88
CA VAL A 160 -6.04 0.52 22.29
C VAL A 160 -5.44 1.27 23.45
N VAL A 161 -5.08 0.53 24.50
CA VAL A 161 -4.41 1.06 25.68
C VAL A 161 -2.97 0.56 25.67
N LEU A 162 -2.00 1.48 25.64
CA LEU A 162 -0.58 1.15 25.74
C LEU A 162 -0.13 1.25 27.19
N LYS A 163 0.64 0.26 27.63
CA LYS A 163 1.24 0.21 28.95
C LYS A 163 2.61 0.85 28.95
N ASP A 164 3.05 1.32 30.10
CA ASP A 164 4.43 1.77 30.29
C ASP A 164 5.43 0.60 30.07
N LYS A 165 6.66 0.95 29.71
CA LYS A 165 7.76 -0.02 29.60
C LYS A 165 8.26 -0.44 30.94
#